data_c8ebb7f9016db770b301dd3350f42128
#
_entry.id   c8ebb7f9016db770b301dd3350f42128
#
_cell.length_a   1.000
_cell.length_b   1.000
_cell.length_c   1.000
_cell.angle_alpha   90.00
_cell.angle_beta   90.00
_cell.angle_gamma   90.00
#
_symmetry.space_group_name_H-M   'P 1'
#
loop_
_entity.id
_entity.type
_entity.pdbx_description
1 polymer ?
#
loop_
_entity_poly.entity_id
_entity_poly.type
_entity_poly.pdbx_seq_one_letter_code
_entity_poly.pdbx_strand_id
1 'polypeptide(L)'
;MKRFRFAAFCAALLAFTACDVVKQAEGLYNMTQCEYEYDSVTDLSLAGVNLSGELTPLQIARLLGVLGGGASELPMGFNLNLGISNPNSSAAQIGAMDYILEIDGIRFTSGSVSEGIRVDAQDSGVFPIRMDFDI
;
A
#
# COMPACT_ATOMS: atom_id res chain seq x y z
N MET A 1 -49.28 -16.26 -8.12
CA MET A 1 -48.93 -14.85 -8.13
C MET A 1 -47.97 -14.43 -7.03
N LYS A 2 -48.13 -14.88 -5.80
CA LYS A 2 -47.17 -14.56 -4.71
C LYS A 2 -45.75 -15.08 -4.98
N ARG A 3 -45.59 -16.21 -5.61
CA ARG A 3 -44.28 -16.80 -5.97
C ARG A 3 -43.55 -16.00 -7.03
N PHE A 4 -44.28 -15.39 -7.96
CA PHE A 4 -43.69 -14.57 -9.02
C PHE A 4 -43.16 -13.21 -8.49
N ARG A 5 -43.88 -12.62 -7.52
CA ARG A 5 -43.45 -11.38 -6.84
C ARG A 5 -42.21 -11.59 -5.99
N PHE A 6 -42.10 -12.74 -5.35
CA PHE A 6 -40.90 -13.08 -4.56
C PHE A 6 -39.69 -13.31 -5.45
N ALA A 7 -39.84 -14.00 -6.57
CA ALA A 7 -38.78 -14.24 -7.53
C ALA A 7 -38.28 -12.92 -8.17
N ALA A 8 -39.18 -11.98 -8.50
CA ALA A 8 -38.82 -10.67 -9.02
C ALA A 8 -38.07 -9.82 -7.97
N PHE A 9 -38.44 -9.90 -6.71
CA PHE A 9 -37.74 -9.20 -5.62
C PHE A 9 -36.33 -9.77 -5.38
N CYS A 10 -36.16 -11.08 -5.39
CA CYS A 10 -34.85 -11.74 -5.30
C CYS A 10 -33.94 -11.38 -6.49
N ALA A 11 -34.48 -11.35 -7.71
CA ALA A 11 -33.75 -10.95 -8.91
C ALA A 11 -33.27 -9.48 -8.84
N ALA A 12 -34.11 -8.58 -8.30
CA ALA A 12 -33.74 -7.18 -8.10
C ALA A 12 -32.60 -7.02 -7.09
N LEU A 13 -32.62 -7.77 -5.98
CA LEU A 13 -31.56 -7.76 -4.97
C LEU A 13 -30.22 -8.28 -5.55
N LEU A 14 -30.25 -9.33 -6.35
CA LEU A 14 -29.07 -9.87 -7.04
C LEU A 14 -28.48 -8.87 -8.03
N ALA A 15 -29.30 -8.09 -8.73
CA ALA A 15 -28.84 -7.06 -9.66
C ALA A 15 -28.08 -5.93 -8.95
N PHE A 16 -28.50 -5.50 -7.75
CA PHE A 16 -27.80 -4.48 -6.98
C PHE A 16 -26.41 -4.94 -6.49
N THR A 17 -26.32 -6.19 -6.01
CA THR A 17 -25.03 -6.76 -5.57
C THR A 17 -24.08 -7.00 -6.74
N ALA A 18 -24.58 -7.35 -7.92
CA ALA A 18 -23.78 -7.55 -9.12
C ALA A 18 -23.11 -6.25 -9.60
N CYS A 19 -23.77 -5.09 -9.50
CA CYS A 19 -23.19 -3.80 -9.87
C CYS A 19 -21.99 -3.42 -9.01
N ASP A 20 -22.05 -3.65 -7.70
CA ASP A 20 -20.92 -3.37 -6.80
C ASP A 20 -19.73 -4.29 -7.04
N VAL A 21 -19.97 -5.58 -7.29
CA VAL A 21 -18.93 -6.55 -7.63
C VAL A 21 -18.25 -6.18 -8.96
N VAL A 22 -19.00 -5.76 -9.96
CA VAL A 22 -18.46 -5.33 -11.27
C VAL A 22 -17.59 -4.08 -11.09
N LYS A 23 -18.00 -3.10 -10.31
CA LYS A 23 -17.19 -1.89 -10.03
C LYS A 23 -15.89 -2.22 -9.31
N GLN A 24 -15.91 -3.13 -8.33
CA GLN A 24 -14.72 -3.58 -7.65
C GLN A 24 -13.76 -4.32 -8.59
N ALA A 25 -14.29 -5.21 -9.42
CA ALA A 25 -13.48 -5.93 -10.42
C ALA A 25 -12.88 -4.98 -11.46
N GLU A 26 -13.64 -3.98 -11.92
CA GLU A 26 -13.14 -2.94 -12.81
C GLU A 26 -12.04 -2.10 -12.17
N GLY A 27 -12.22 -1.70 -10.91
CA GLY A 27 -11.22 -0.96 -10.15
C GLY A 27 -9.90 -1.72 -10.01
N LEU A 28 -9.95 -3.01 -9.71
CA LEU A 28 -8.78 -3.89 -9.64
C LEU A 28 -8.12 -4.06 -11.01
N TYR A 29 -8.91 -4.28 -12.05
CA TYR A 29 -8.38 -4.38 -13.41
C TYR A 29 -7.68 -3.09 -13.84
N ASN A 30 -8.29 -1.94 -13.58
CA ASN A 30 -7.71 -0.63 -13.87
C ASN A 30 -6.40 -0.42 -13.09
N MET A 31 -6.32 -0.93 -11.86
CA MET A 31 -5.08 -0.88 -11.06
C MET A 31 -3.95 -1.64 -11.73
N THR A 32 -4.23 -2.77 -12.40
CA THR A 32 -3.21 -3.51 -13.18
C THR A 32 -2.76 -2.77 -14.43
N GLN A 33 -3.55 -1.84 -14.94
CA GLN A 33 -3.24 -1.03 -16.14
C GLN A 33 -2.62 0.32 -15.80
N CYS A 34 -2.50 0.67 -14.52
CA CYS A 34 -1.83 1.89 -14.08
C CYS A 34 -0.34 1.84 -14.35
N GLU A 35 0.26 3.00 -14.51
CA GLU A 35 1.71 3.17 -14.55
C GLU A 35 2.23 3.47 -13.15
N TYR A 36 3.32 2.81 -12.76
CA TYR A 36 3.94 2.92 -11.44
C TYR A 36 5.34 3.48 -11.58
N GLU A 37 5.64 4.45 -10.73
CA GLU A 37 6.95 5.09 -10.70
C GLU A 37 7.42 5.28 -9.26
N TYR A 38 8.69 5.02 -9.01
CA TYR A 38 9.31 5.39 -7.75
C TYR A 38 9.37 6.92 -7.63
N ASP A 39 8.83 7.46 -6.54
CA ASP A 39 8.90 8.88 -6.25
C ASP A 39 10.04 9.19 -5.28
N SER A 40 9.94 8.68 -4.07
CA SER A 40 10.90 8.97 -3.01
C SER A 40 10.80 7.98 -1.85
N VAL A 41 11.78 8.02 -0.98
CA VAL A 41 11.73 7.39 0.35
C VAL A 41 11.73 8.49 1.41
N THR A 42 10.80 8.41 2.33
CA THR A 42 10.67 9.35 3.45
C THR A 42 10.56 8.62 4.79
N ASP A 43 10.69 9.36 5.87
CA ASP A 43 10.56 8.86 7.23
C ASP A 43 11.44 7.63 7.53
N LEU A 44 12.67 7.65 7.03
CA LEU A 44 13.65 6.61 7.29
C LEU A 44 14.02 6.61 8.77
N SER A 45 13.83 5.46 9.42
CA SER A 45 14.17 5.25 10.81
C SER A 45 15.03 4.00 11.00
N LEU A 46 15.93 4.06 11.96
CA LEU A 46 16.78 2.95 12.35
C LEU A 46 16.82 2.88 13.87
N ALA A 47 16.52 1.72 14.45
CA ALA A 47 16.46 1.51 15.89
C ALA A 47 15.56 2.54 16.62
N GLY A 48 14.45 2.95 15.98
CA GLY A 48 13.52 3.94 16.50
C GLY A 48 13.99 5.40 16.39
N VAL A 49 15.12 5.65 15.74
CA VAL A 49 15.65 7.00 15.49
C VAL A 49 15.33 7.42 14.06
N ASN A 50 14.65 8.56 13.91
CA ASN A 50 14.35 9.12 12.59
C ASN A 50 15.62 9.75 11.99
N LEU A 51 16.00 9.28 10.80
CA LEU A 51 17.21 9.73 10.09
C LEU A 51 16.93 10.86 9.08
N SER A 52 15.68 11.29 8.95
CA SER A 52 15.27 12.28 7.94
C SER A 52 15.61 13.72 8.32
N GLY A 53 16.10 13.97 9.52
CA GLY A 53 16.45 15.30 10.02
C GLY A 53 17.81 15.35 10.70
N GLU A 54 18.10 16.46 11.36
CA GLU A 54 19.32 16.59 12.18
C GLU A 54 19.25 15.67 13.39
N LEU A 55 20.31 14.92 13.63
CA LEU A 55 20.41 14.01 14.76
C LEU A 55 20.93 14.75 15.98
N THR A 56 20.24 14.55 17.11
CA THR A 56 20.74 15.03 18.41
C THR A 56 21.90 14.14 18.90
N PRO A 57 22.78 14.66 19.79
CA PRO A 57 23.86 13.85 20.36
C PRO A 57 23.37 12.56 21.05
N LEU A 58 22.19 12.60 21.67
CA LEU A 58 21.59 11.42 22.30
C LEU A 58 21.17 10.36 21.25
N GLN A 59 20.60 10.80 20.14
CA GLN A 59 20.23 9.92 19.03
C GLN A 59 21.46 9.28 18.40
N ILE A 60 22.53 10.03 18.22
CA ILE A 60 23.81 9.52 17.71
C ILE A 60 24.38 8.46 18.67
N ALA A 61 24.39 8.74 19.98
CA ALA A 61 24.85 7.80 20.98
C ALA A 61 24.02 6.50 20.97
N ARG A 62 22.71 6.61 20.79
CA ARG A 62 21.81 5.46 20.69
C ARG A 62 22.11 4.60 19.45
N LEU A 63 22.29 5.24 18.29
CA LEU A 63 22.64 4.54 17.06
C LEU A 63 23.99 3.83 17.17
N LEU A 64 24.99 4.47 17.74
CA LEU A 64 26.30 3.88 17.96
C LEU A 64 26.25 2.69 18.91
N GLY A 65 25.43 2.78 19.95
CA GLY A 65 25.19 1.67 20.88
C GLY A 65 24.57 0.44 20.21
N VAL A 66 23.61 0.67 19.32
CA VAL A 66 22.93 -0.39 18.57
C VAL A 66 23.85 -1.00 17.52
N LEU A 67 24.52 -0.17 16.72
CA LEU A 67 25.43 -0.61 15.66
C LEU A 67 26.71 -1.25 16.20
N GLY A 68 27.09 -0.92 17.43
CA GLY A 68 28.26 -1.51 18.10
C GLY A 68 28.07 -2.95 18.61
N GLY A 69 26.94 -3.59 18.30
CA GLY A 69 26.69 -4.99 18.63
C GLY A 69 25.91 -5.24 19.93
N GLY A 70 25.33 -4.19 20.52
CA GLY A 70 24.53 -4.29 21.74
C GLY A 70 23.08 -4.76 21.53
N ALA A 71 22.61 -4.90 20.30
CA ALA A 71 21.25 -5.30 19.99
C ALA A 71 21.21 -6.56 19.13
N SER A 72 20.31 -7.48 19.47
CA SER A 72 20.04 -8.69 18.69
C SER A 72 19.11 -8.42 17.49
N GLU A 73 18.43 -7.29 17.49
CA GLU A 73 17.50 -6.87 16.44
C GLU A 73 17.81 -5.43 16.03
N LEU A 74 17.72 -5.16 14.74
CA LEU A 74 17.92 -3.84 14.20
C LEU A 74 16.68 -3.42 13.40
N PRO A 75 15.66 -2.85 14.09
CA PRO A 75 14.44 -2.41 13.41
C PRO A 75 14.72 -1.23 12.50
N MET A 76 14.26 -1.34 11.28
CA MET A 76 14.33 -0.31 10.26
C MET A 76 12.95 -0.05 9.68
N GLY A 77 12.66 1.19 9.36
CA GLY A 77 11.41 1.55 8.74
C GLY A 77 11.55 2.74 7.79
N PHE A 78 10.72 2.77 6.79
CA PHE A 78 10.61 3.90 5.88
C PHE A 78 9.26 3.91 5.16
N ASN A 79 8.91 5.04 4.59
CA ASN A 79 7.81 5.15 3.64
C ASN A 79 8.37 5.10 2.22
N LEU A 80 7.97 4.10 1.46
CA LEU A 80 8.17 4.08 0.01
C LEU A 80 7.03 4.87 -0.64
N ASN A 81 7.34 5.99 -1.21
CA ASN A 81 6.36 6.81 -1.92
C ASN A 81 6.30 6.37 -3.38
N LEU A 82 5.17 5.83 -3.77
CA LEU A 82 4.92 5.28 -5.08
C LEU A 82 4.03 6.21 -5.88
N GLY A 83 4.52 6.68 -7.02
CA GLY A 83 3.72 7.41 -7.99
C GLY A 83 2.85 6.45 -8.80
N ILE A 84 1.55 6.70 -8.86
CA ILE A 84 0.59 5.91 -9.63
C ILE A 84 -0.16 6.82 -10.57
N SER A 85 -0.10 6.52 -11.86
CA SER A 85 -0.87 7.20 -12.91
C SER A 85 -1.92 6.25 -13.47
N ASN A 86 -3.17 6.70 -13.47
CA ASN A 86 -4.28 5.94 -14.03
C ASN A 86 -4.65 6.47 -15.42
N PRO A 87 -4.29 5.78 -16.51
CA PRO A 87 -4.65 6.20 -17.86
C PRO A 87 -6.07 5.79 -18.26
N ASN A 88 -6.77 5.06 -17.40
CA ASN A 88 -8.09 4.51 -17.72
C ASN A 88 -9.18 5.57 -17.65
N SER A 89 -10.32 5.32 -18.28
CA SER A 89 -11.49 6.18 -18.27
C SER A 89 -12.35 6.07 -17.00
N SER A 90 -12.01 5.16 -16.10
CA SER A 90 -12.65 4.96 -14.80
C SER A 90 -11.62 4.81 -13.69
N ALA A 91 -12.05 4.91 -12.44
CA ALA A 91 -11.15 4.85 -11.31
C ALA A 91 -10.45 3.49 -11.17
N ALA A 92 -9.19 3.52 -10.77
CA ALA A 92 -8.43 2.37 -10.31
C ALA A 92 -8.48 2.33 -8.78
N GLN A 93 -8.76 1.17 -8.20
CA GLN A 93 -8.81 1.03 -6.75
C GLN A 93 -8.47 -0.37 -6.29
N ILE A 94 -7.89 -0.44 -5.09
CA ILE A 94 -7.63 -1.68 -4.36
C ILE A 94 -7.93 -1.45 -2.88
N GLY A 95 -8.66 -2.36 -2.24
CA GLY A 95 -9.06 -2.23 -0.84
C GLY A 95 -7.95 -2.56 0.14
N ALA A 96 -7.20 -3.62 -0.12
CA ALA A 96 -6.05 -4.04 0.65
C ALA A 96 -5.08 -4.77 -0.27
N MET A 97 -3.80 -4.75 0.06
CA MET A 97 -2.79 -5.47 -0.71
C MET A 97 -1.68 -6.01 0.18
N ASP A 98 -1.13 -7.13 -0.23
CA ASP A 98 0.13 -7.63 0.29
C ASP A 98 1.25 -7.26 -0.68
N TYR A 99 2.41 -6.94 -0.14
CA TYR A 99 3.58 -6.60 -0.94
C TYR A 99 4.80 -7.44 -0.55
N ILE A 100 5.68 -7.63 -1.52
CA ILE A 100 7.01 -8.18 -1.33
C ILE A 100 7.99 -7.18 -1.93
N LEU A 101 8.97 -6.74 -1.14
CA LEU A 101 10.07 -5.92 -1.61
C LEU A 101 11.26 -6.80 -1.91
N GLU A 102 11.69 -6.81 -3.15
CA GLU A 102 12.91 -7.49 -3.61
C GLU A 102 13.90 -6.46 -4.14
N ILE A 103 15.15 -6.66 -3.83
CA ILE A 103 16.26 -5.84 -4.34
C ILE A 103 17.26 -6.80 -4.99
N ASP A 104 17.51 -6.60 -6.27
CA ASP A 104 18.39 -7.47 -7.10
C ASP A 104 18.00 -8.96 -7.02
N GLY A 105 16.69 -9.25 -6.98
CA GLY A 105 16.16 -10.61 -6.89
C GLY A 105 16.22 -11.22 -5.48
N ILE A 106 16.69 -10.48 -4.50
CA ILE A 106 16.73 -10.92 -3.10
C ILE A 106 15.53 -10.33 -2.36
N ARG A 107 14.76 -11.21 -1.72
CA ARG A 107 13.63 -10.79 -0.90
C ARG A 107 14.12 -10.05 0.34
N PHE A 108 13.74 -8.79 0.47
CA PHE A 108 14.15 -7.91 1.55
C PHE A 108 13.12 -7.87 2.67
N THR A 109 11.87 -7.63 2.33
CA THR A 109 10.75 -7.60 3.28
C THR A 109 9.44 -7.88 2.59
N SER A 110 8.42 -8.19 3.37
CA SER A 110 7.04 -8.31 2.93
C SER A 110 6.11 -7.75 3.98
N GLY A 111 4.94 -7.32 3.58
CA GLY A 111 3.93 -6.79 4.48
C GLY A 111 2.60 -6.62 3.80
N SER A 112 1.68 -5.98 4.51
CA SER A 112 0.32 -5.74 4.04
C SER A 112 -0.04 -4.27 4.22
N VAL A 113 -0.76 -3.72 3.26
CA VAL A 113 -1.38 -2.40 3.33
C VAL A 113 -2.88 -2.61 3.47
N SER A 114 -3.45 -2.20 4.61
CA SER A 114 -4.87 -2.33 4.89
C SER A 114 -5.67 -1.11 4.42
N GLU A 115 -5.04 0.02 4.21
CA GLU A 115 -5.65 1.21 3.65
C GLU A 115 -5.80 1.08 2.14
N GLY A 116 -7.01 1.33 1.64
CA GLY A 116 -7.28 1.28 0.22
C GLY A 116 -6.54 2.37 -0.57
N ILE A 117 -6.16 2.06 -1.80
CA ILE A 117 -5.61 3.02 -2.75
C ILE A 117 -6.65 3.24 -3.84
N ARG A 118 -6.94 4.51 -4.13
CA ARG A 118 -7.82 4.92 -5.22
C ARG A 118 -7.17 6.02 -6.04
N VAL A 119 -7.15 5.83 -7.35
CA VAL A 119 -6.69 6.83 -8.32
C VAL A 119 -7.84 7.08 -9.29
N ASP A 120 -8.34 8.30 -9.34
CA ASP A 120 -9.45 8.66 -10.23
C ASP A 120 -9.06 8.53 -11.70
N ALA A 121 -10.06 8.47 -12.57
CA ALA A 121 -9.86 8.34 -14.01
C ALA A 121 -8.93 9.43 -14.55
N GLN A 122 -7.92 9.06 -15.32
CA GLN A 122 -6.94 9.95 -15.94
C GLN A 122 -6.25 10.91 -14.98
N ASP A 123 -6.08 10.45 -13.73
CA ASP A 123 -5.41 11.18 -12.67
C ASP A 123 -4.16 10.45 -12.20
N SER A 124 -3.36 11.10 -11.39
CA SER A 124 -2.17 10.54 -10.78
C SER A 124 -2.04 11.02 -9.33
N GLY A 125 -1.31 10.26 -8.54
CA GLY A 125 -1.04 10.60 -7.16
C GLY A 125 0.20 9.90 -6.64
N VAL A 126 0.65 10.32 -5.46
CA VAL A 126 1.76 9.69 -4.74
C VAL A 126 1.20 9.04 -3.48
N PHE A 127 1.47 7.76 -3.30
CA PHE A 127 0.92 6.95 -2.21
C PHE A 127 2.05 6.39 -1.36
N PRO A 128 2.08 6.70 -0.05
CA PRO A 128 3.08 6.15 0.85
C PRO A 128 2.75 4.72 1.22
N ILE A 129 3.73 3.84 1.12
CA ILE A 129 3.66 2.47 1.60
C ILE A 129 4.65 2.34 2.75
N ARG A 130 4.13 2.13 3.96
CA ARG A 130 4.97 1.95 5.14
C ARG A 130 5.61 0.57 5.14
N MET A 131 6.92 0.55 5.27
CA MET A 131 7.71 -0.67 5.36
C MET A 131 8.49 -0.67 6.67
N ASP A 132 8.26 -1.70 7.49
CA ASP A 132 8.97 -1.91 8.76
C ASP A 132 9.51 -3.34 8.78
N PHE A 133 10.78 -3.50 9.13
CA PHE A 133 11.46 -4.79 9.16
C PHE A 133 12.69 -4.75 10.07
N ASP A 134 13.20 -5.93 10.41
CA ASP A 134 14.45 -6.10 11.13
C ASP A 134 15.56 -6.58 10.18
N ILE A 135 16.72 -5.98 10.32
CA ILE A 135 17.89 -6.35 9.53
C ILE A 135 18.66 -7.48 10.22
#